data_200cba725b07f6149ce9681923975221
#
_entry.id   200cba725b07f6149ce9681923975221
#
_cell.length_a   1.000
_cell.length_b   1.000
_cell.length_c   1.000
_cell.angle_alpha   90.00
_cell.angle_beta   90.00
_cell.angle_gamma   90.00
#
_symmetry.space_group_name_H-M   'P 1'
#
loop_
_entity.id
_entity.type
_entity.pdbx_description
1 polymer ?
#
loop_
_entity_poly.entity_id
_entity_poly.type
_entity_poly.pdbx_seq_one_letter_code
_entity_poly.pdbx_strand_id
1 'polypeptide(L)'
;MFPAYHVRMGKRLAEERHRQLRTTGRVDVPQSVGHSLLLIVFAIVFIVIGAAMLYATIEASDEWAEAFTGLEVWIGLLSLLFGAVGFVGVLIQMRWRAALTLTWDGLAEQRMKKGERVTVSMTAWRDITGFSAMYLGGRWPFKGQYTVFMHLVPDAYAAYRAGLSPTMRRLDSANASMFGHGRIALRRFSGGPKALHELLDRAHRDFGAPPGPGHHWA
;
A
#
# COMPACT_ATOMS: atom_id res chain seq x y z
N MET A 1 3.93 -24.91 7.32
CA MET A 1 4.80 -25.42 6.24
C MET A 1 4.39 -24.84 4.88
N PHE A 2 4.52 -23.50 4.65
CA PHE A 2 4.08 -22.83 3.40
C PHE A 2 5.03 -21.76 2.83
N PRO A 3 6.37 -21.75 3.09
CA PRO A 3 7.18 -20.62 2.61
C PRO A 3 7.78 -20.79 1.21
N ALA A 4 8.05 -22.02 0.75
CA ALA A 4 8.83 -22.22 -0.49
C ALA A 4 8.05 -21.92 -1.78
N TYR A 5 6.75 -22.23 -1.82
CA TYR A 5 5.92 -22.04 -3.00
C TYR A 5 5.70 -20.56 -3.34
N HIS A 6 5.40 -19.74 -2.32
CA HIS A 6 5.21 -18.29 -2.50
C HIS A 6 6.48 -17.55 -2.95
N VAL A 7 7.65 -18.01 -2.50
CA VAL A 7 8.94 -17.42 -2.90
C VAL A 7 9.25 -17.70 -4.37
N ARG A 8 9.00 -18.94 -4.86
CA ARG A 8 9.22 -19.30 -6.26
C ARG A 8 8.27 -18.57 -7.21
N MET A 9 7.00 -18.43 -6.84
CA MET A 9 6.01 -17.71 -7.64
C MET A 9 6.33 -16.22 -7.73
N GLY A 10 6.78 -15.61 -6.63
CA GLY A 10 7.21 -14.21 -6.60
C GLY A 10 8.39 -13.93 -7.53
N LYS A 11 9.40 -14.81 -7.56
CA LYS A 11 10.56 -14.67 -8.46
C LYS A 11 10.17 -14.74 -9.93
N ARG A 12 9.37 -15.73 -10.33
CA ARG A 12 8.89 -15.85 -11.72
C ARG A 12 8.12 -14.61 -12.17
N LEU A 13 7.26 -14.08 -11.31
CA LEU A 13 6.50 -12.86 -11.61
C LEU A 13 7.41 -11.64 -11.76
N ALA A 14 8.46 -11.52 -10.93
CA ALA A 14 9.45 -10.45 -11.05
C ALA A 14 10.24 -10.56 -12.37
N GLU A 15 10.64 -11.77 -12.76
CA GLU A 15 11.34 -12.03 -14.02
C GLU A 15 10.48 -11.73 -15.24
N GLU A 16 9.22 -12.14 -15.24
CA GLU A 16 8.27 -11.88 -16.31
C GLU A 16 8.03 -10.39 -16.51
N ARG A 17 7.77 -9.66 -15.41
CA ARG A 17 7.59 -8.21 -15.41
C ARG A 17 8.84 -7.47 -15.85
N HIS A 18 10.01 -7.91 -15.40
CA HIS A 18 11.27 -7.33 -15.83
C HIS A 18 11.52 -7.56 -17.33
N ARG A 19 11.21 -8.74 -17.85
CA ARG A 19 11.26 -9.03 -19.30
C ARG A 19 10.28 -8.11 -20.04
N GLN A 20 9.04 -7.96 -19.55
CA GLN A 20 8.07 -7.05 -20.13
C GLN A 20 8.61 -5.61 -20.14
N LEU A 21 9.20 -5.12 -19.06
CA LEU A 21 9.80 -3.78 -18.99
C LEU A 21 10.87 -3.59 -20.08
N ARG A 22 11.73 -4.57 -20.26
CA ARG A 22 12.79 -4.52 -21.30
C ARG A 22 12.23 -4.52 -22.72
N THR A 23 11.15 -5.22 -22.99
CA THR A 23 10.58 -5.36 -24.34
C THR A 23 9.60 -4.25 -24.69
N THR A 24 8.78 -3.78 -23.73
CA THR A 24 7.71 -2.80 -23.98
C THR A 24 8.02 -1.41 -23.44
N GLY A 25 9.10 -1.25 -22.65
CA GLY A 25 9.45 0.00 -22.00
C GLY A 25 8.55 0.39 -20.83
N ARG A 26 7.54 -0.43 -20.52
CA ARG A 26 6.58 -0.14 -19.47
C ARG A 26 6.03 -1.39 -18.82
N VAL A 27 5.92 -1.31 -17.49
CA VAL A 27 5.25 -2.33 -16.66
C VAL A 27 4.42 -1.66 -15.59
N ASP A 28 3.15 -2.05 -15.49
CA ASP A 28 2.24 -1.61 -14.45
C ASP A 28 2.13 -2.68 -13.35
N VAL A 29 2.44 -2.31 -12.12
CA VAL A 29 2.31 -3.16 -10.94
C VAL A 29 1.14 -2.64 -10.10
N PRO A 30 -0.03 -3.29 -10.15
CA PRO A 30 -1.20 -2.83 -9.41
C PRO A 30 -1.04 -3.03 -7.91
N GLN A 31 -1.71 -2.21 -7.11
CA GLN A 31 -1.77 -2.37 -5.67
C GLN A 31 -2.46 -3.70 -5.31
N SER A 32 -1.96 -4.39 -4.27
CA SER A 32 -2.57 -5.61 -3.76
C SER A 32 -3.92 -5.31 -3.10
N VAL A 33 -4.97 -6.01 -3.55
CA VAL A 33 -6.35 -5.85 -3.03
C VAL A 33 -6.70 -6.85 -1.93
N GLY A 34 -5.87 -7.86 -1.71
CA GLY A 34 -6.21 -8.95 -0.78
C GLY A 34 -6.47 -8.48 0.66
N HIS A 35 -5.72 -7.50 1.15
CA HIS A 35 -5.95 -6.93 2.48
C HIS A 35 -7.25 -6.12 2.55
N SER A 36 -7.61 -5.41 1.47
CA SER A 36 -8.87 -4.65 1.41
C SER A 36 -10.10 -5.58 1.44
N LEU A 37 -10.04 -6.73 0.78
CA LEU A 37 -11.12 -7.73 0.83
C LEU A 37 -11.29 -8.28 2.26
N LEU A 38 -10.19 -8.57 2.96
CA LEU A 38 -10.26 -9.02 4.35
C LEU A 38 -10.92 -7.96 5.25
N LEU A 39 -10.58 -6.69 5.09
CA LEU A 39 -11.18 -5.58 5.84
C LEU A 39 -12.66 -5.42 5.55
N ILE A 40 -13.12 -5.65 4.30
CA ILE A 40 -14.54 -5.66 3.95
C ILE A 40 -15.27 -6.76 4.73
N VAL A 41 -14.73 -7.97 4.76
CA VAL A 41 -15.32 -9.08 5.50
C VAL A 41 -15.45 -8.73 6.99
N PHE A 42 -14.40 -8.20 7.61
CA PHE A 42 -14.47 -7.75 9.01
C PHE A 42 -15.50 -6.65 9.21
N ALA A 43 -15.57 -5.65 8.34
CA ALA A 43 -16.55 -4.58 8.43
C ALA A 43 -17.99 -5.12 8.36
N ILE A 44 -18.26 -6.07 7.46
CA ILE A 44 -19.57 -6.73 7.36
C ILE A 44 -19.89 -7.50 8.64
N VAL A 45 -18.93 -8.25 9.20
CA VAL A 45 -19.12 -8.99 10.45
C VAL A 45 -19.49 -8.05 11.60
N PHE A 46 -18.79 -6.89 11.73
CA PHE A 46 -19.12 -5.88 12.75
C PHE A 46 -20.52 -5.30 12.56
N ILE A 47 -20.92 -5.03 11.32
CA ILE A 47 -22.28 -4.54 11.00
C ILE A 47 -23.33 -5.58 11.41
N VAL A 48 -23.13 -6.85 11.05
CA VAL A 48 -24.07 -7.94 11.37
C VAL A 48 -24.18 -8.14 12.87
N ILE A 49 -23.04 -8.19 13.59
CA ILE A 49 -23.05 -8.35 15.06
C ILE A 49 -23.74 -7.15 15.71
N GLY A 50 -23.42 -5.91 15.30
CA GLY A 50 -24.02 -4.71 15.85
C GLY A 50 -25.54 -4.67 15.62
N ALA A 51 -25.99 -5.03 14.41
CA ALA A 51 -27.43 -5.11 14.09
C ALA A 51 -28.15 -6.20 14.89
N ALA A 52 -27.54 -7.39 15.03
CA ALA A 52 -28.11 -8.49 15.80
C ALA A 52 -28.23 -8.13 17.30
N MET A 53 -27.24 -7.48 17.88
CA MET A 53 -27.29 -7.01 19.26
C MET A 53 -28.39 -5.99 19.46
N LEU A 54 -28.52 -5.00 18.59
CA LEU A 54 -29.58 -4.00 18.66
C LEU A 54 -30.95 -4.63 18.52
N TYR A 55 -31.14 -5.55 17.58
CA TYR A 55 -32.39 -6.27 17.38
C TYR A 55 -32.78 -7.06 18.63
N ALA A 56 -31.85 -7.84 19.18
CA ALA A 56 -32.10 -8.65 20.37
C ALA A 56 -32.46 -7.80 21.60
N THR A 57 -31.81 -6.64 21.78
CA THR A 57 -32.08 -5.75 22.90
C THR A 57 -33.45 -5.07 22.77
N ILE A 58 -33.83 -4.66 21.54
CA ILE A 58 -35.14 -4.04 21.27
C ILE A 58 -36.26 -5.07 21.48
N GLU A 59 -36.08 -6.32 21.06
CA GLU A 59 -37.07 -7.38 21.20
C GLU A 59 -37.23 -7.81 22.67
N ALA A 60 -36.18 -7.74 23.47
CA ALA A 60 -36.18 -8.10 24.89
C ALA A 60 -36.71 -6.98 25.82
N SER A 61 -36.92 -5.76 25.34
CA SER A 61 -37.32 -4.61 26.14
C SER A 61 -38.82 -4.29 25.93
N ASP A 62 -39.59 -4.21 27.00
CA ASP A 62 -41.00 -3.84 26.96
C ASP A 62 -41.20 -2.35 26.65
N GLU A 63 -40.24 -1.50 27.01
CA GLU A 63 -40.24 -0.05 26.73
C GLU A 63 -38.96 0.40 25.99
N TRP A 64 -39.12 1.20 24.95
CA TRP A 64 -38.01 1.75 24.16
C TRP A 64 -37.01 2.56 25.00
N ALA A 65 -37.52 3.26 26.03
CA ALA A 65 -36.65 4.09 26.90
C ALA A 65 -35.65 3.24 27.71
N GLU A 66 -36.08 2.05 28.16
CA GLU A 66 -35.23 1.14 28.92
C GLU A 66 -34.16 0.48 28.04
N ALA A 67 -34.49 0.18 26.78
CA ALA A 67 -33.56 -0.40 25.84
C ALA A 67 -32.29 0.47 25.69
N PHE A 68 -32.45 1.80 25.64
CA PHE A 68 -31.31 2.73 25.45
C PHE A 68 -30.46 2.97 26.70
N THR A 69 -30.86 2.49 27.87
CA THR A 69 -30.03 2.59 29.09
C THR A 69 -29.04 1.44 29.24
N GLY A 70 -29.25 0.33 28.50
CA GLY A 70 -28.39 -0.84 28.54
C GLY A 70 -27.03 -0.63 27.87
N LEU A 71 -25.96 -1.12 28.48
CA LEU A 71 -24.60 -1.12 27.89
C LEU A 71 -24.55 -1.84 26.55
N GLU A 72 -25.42 -2.84 26.37
CA GLU A 72 -25.50 -3.69 25.17
C GLU A 72 -25.89 -2.90 23.94
N VAL A 73 -26.81 -1.93 24.05
CA VAL A 73 -27.19 -1.04 22.95
C VAL A 73 -26.01 -0.17 22.50
N TRP A 74 -25.27 0.37 23.45
CA TRP A 74 -24.11 1.20 23.13
C TRP A 74 -22.99 0.39 22.45
N ILE A 75 -22.77 -0.85 22.85
CA ILE A 75 -21.85 -1.78 22.20
C ILE A 75 -22.33 -2.09 20.78
N GLY A 76 -23.63 -2.37 20.59
CA GLY A 76 -24.23 -2.62 19.29
C GLY A 76 -24.11 -1.43 18.34
N LEU A 77 -24.45 -0.22 18.82
CA LEU A 77 -24.31 1.02 18.06
C LEU A 77 -22.85 1.31 17.67
N LEU A 78 -21.92 1.15 18.62
CA LEU A 78 -20.50 1.36 18.38
C LEU A 78 -19.96 0.37 17.34
N SER A 79 -20.37 -0.90 17.45
CA SER A 79 -19.99 -1.95 16.50
C SER A 79 -20.51 -1.62 15.08
N LEU A 80 -21.76 -1.21 14.97
CA LEU A 80 -22.39 -0.82 13.72
C LEU A 80 -21.72 0.40 13.10
N LEU A 81 -21.43 1.43 13.91
CA LEU A 81 -20.72 2.63 13.48
C LEU A 81 -19.30 2.28 12.97
N PHE A 82 -18.59 1.47 13.73
CA PHE A 82 -17.22 1.06 13.38
C PHE A 82 -17.21 0.24 12.07
N GLY A 83 -18.15 -0.68 11.93
CA GLY A 83 -18.35 -1.46 10.70
C GLY A 83 -18.67 -0.58 9.50
N ALA A 84 -19.61 0.36 9.65
CA ALA A 84 -20.03 1.26 8.57
C ALA A 84 -18.89 2.20 8.14
N VAL A 85 -18.21 2.84 9.09
CA VAL A 85 -17.05 3.72 8.80
C VAL A 85 -15.91 2.93 8.17
N GLY A 86 -15.61 1.73 8.70
CA GLY A 86 -14.61 0.82 8.14
C GLY A 86 -14.94 0.41 6.70
N PHE A 87 -16.19 0.04 6.43
CA PHE A 87 -16.66 -0.33 5.10
C PHE A 87 -16.52 0.81 4.08
N VAL A 88 -17.00 2.00 4.43
CA VAL A 88 -16.86 3.20 3.58
C VAL A 88 -15.39 3.53 3.35
N GLY A 89 -14.57 3.50 4.38
CA GLY A 89 -13.12 3.74 4.27
C GLY A 89 -12.44 2.79 3.30
N VAL A 90 -12.79 1.50 3.32
CA VAL A 90 -12.23 0.51 2.39
C VAL A 90 -12.74 0.74 0.97
N LEU A 91 -14.01 1.09 0.77
CA LEU A 91 -14.54 1.43 -0.56
C LEU A 91 -13.82 2.64 -1.17
N ILE A 92 -13.58 3.69 -0.37
CA ILE A 92 -12.80 4.86 -0.80
C ILE A 92 -11.37 4.43 -1.16
N GLN A 93 -10.72 3.61 -0.34
CA GLN A 93 -9.38 3.09 -0.63
C GLN A 93 -9.34 2.25 -1.92
N MET A 94 -10.37 1.44 -2.17
CA MET A 94 -10.49 0.67 -3.41
C MET A 94 -10.71 1.56 -4.63
N ARG A 95 -11.45 2.65 -4.50
CA ARG A 95 -11.67 3.62 -5.57
C ARG A 95 -10.37 4.36 -5.95
N TRP A 96 -9.48 4.56 -4.98
CA TRP A 96 -8.20 5.26 -5.17
C TRP A 96 -7.03 4.29 -5.38
N ARG A 97 -7.27 3.23 -6.14
CA ARG A 97 -6.23 2.24 -6.42
C ARG A 97 -4.98 2.89 -6.98
N ALA A 98 -3.87 2.67 -6.30
CA ALA A 98 -2.57 3.05 -6.80
C ALA A 98 -2.01 1.95 -7.72
N ALA A 99 -1.28 2.35 -8.73
CA ALA A 99 -0.44 1.48 -9.52
C ALA A 99 0.98 2.06 -9.55
N LEU A 100 1.96 1.19 -9.51
CA LEU A 100 3.35 1.56 -9.72
C LEU A 100 3.68 1.25 -11.17
N THR A 101 3.98 2.28 -11.95
CA THR A 101 4.39 2.13 -13.34
C THR A 101 5.91 2.28 -13.40
N LEU A 102 6.59 1.25 -13.89
CA LEU A 102 8.01 1.30 -14.21
C LEU A 102 8.15 1.61 -15.69
N THR A 103 9.04 2.53 -16.02
CA THR A 103 9.44 2.86 -17.38
C THR A 103 10.96 2.81 -17.50
N TRP A 104 11.49 2.97 -18.69
CA TRP A 104 12.94 3.10 -18.88
C TRP A 104 13.52 4.32 -18.18
N ASP A 105 12.74 5.40 -18.04
CA ASP A 105 13.20 6.67 -17.47
C ASP A 105 13.09 6.71 -15.93
N GLY A 106 12.23 5.88 -15.34
CA GLY A 106 11.99 5.93 -13.91
C GLY A 106 10.75 5.18 -13.45
N LEU A 107 10.35 5.54 -12.26
CA LEU A 107 9.26 4.95 -11.51
C LEU A 107 8.18 6.00 -11.27
N ALA A 108 6.95 5.72 -11.69
CA ALA A 108 5.80 6.60 -11.52
C ALA A 108 4.75 5.96 -10.61
N GLU A 109 4.29 6.69 -9.60
CA GLU A 109 3.09 6.31 -8.85
C GLU A 109 1.88 6.90 -9.57
N GLN A 110 0.97 6.05 -9.98
CA GLN A 110 -0.30 6.44 -10.60
C GLN A 110 -1.45 6.17 -9.65
N ARG A 111 -2.48 7.01 -9.68
CA ARG A 111 -3.73 6.80 -8.96
C ARG A 111 -4.91 6.92 -9.90
N MET A 112 -5.95 6.15 -9.62
CA MET A 112 -7.24 6.33 -10.29
C MET A 112 -7.94 7.56 -9.71
N LYS A 113 -8.22 8.55 -10.55
CA LYS A 113 -9.02 9.73 -10.22
C LYS A 113 -10.12 9.88 -11.26
N LYS A 114 -11.37 9.80 -10.85
CA LYS A 114 -12.56 9.89 -11.73
C LYS A 114 -12.54 8.91 -12.91
N GLY A 115 -11.97 7.71 -12.74
CA GLY A 115 -11.86 6.70 -13.81
C GLY A 115 -10.61 6.81 -14.68
N GLU A 116 -9.83 7.87 -14.55
CA GLU A 116 -8.58 8.06 -15.28
C GLU A 116 -7.35 7.79 -14.41
N ARG A 117 -6.27 7.32 -15.02
CA ARG A 117 -4.97 7.15 -14.35
C ARG A 117 -4.21 8.47 -14.38
N VAL A 118 -4.03 9.06 -13.22
CA VAL A 118 -3.25 10.29 -13.05
C VAL A 118 -1.93 9.94 -12.39
N THR A 119 -0.83 10.36 -12.99
CA THR A 119 0.51 10.26 -12.38
C THR A 119 0.58 11.26 -11.23
N VAL A 120 0.83 10.72 -10.03
CA VAL A 120 0.93 11.53 -8.78
C VAL A 120 2.37 11.96 -8.54
N SER A 121 3.32 11.07 -8.82
CA SER A 121 4.74 11.34 -8.68
C SER A 121 5.50 10.54 -9.73
N MET A 122 6.61 11.09 -10.20
CA MET A 122 7.56 10.41 -11.06
C MET A 122 8.96 10.63 -10.47
N THR A 123 9.72 9.56 -10.37
CA THR A 123 11.09 9.57 -9.86
C THR A 123 11.97 8.94 -10.92
N ALA A 124 12.93 9.69 -11.44
CA ALA A 124 13.87 9.17 -12.42
C ALA A 124 14.82 8.15 -11.77
N TRP A 125 15.26 7.15 -12.53
CA TRP A 125 16.19 6.15 -12.02
C TRP A 125 17.48 6.76 -11.46
N ARG A 126 17.99 7.83 -12.08
CA ARG A 126 19.19 8.56 -11.64
C ARG A 126 19.03 9.20 -10.24
N ASP A 127 17.81 9.46 -9.80
CA ASP A 127 17.49 10.08 -8.52
C ASP A 127 17.34 9.03 -7.41
N ILE A 128 17.43 7.74 -7.78
CA ILE A 128 17.31 6.60 -6.87
C ILE A 128 18.71 6.02 -6.65
N THR A 129 19.11 5.88 -5.40
CA THR A 129 20.38 5.24 -5.03
C THR A 129 20.26 3.74 -4.86
N GLY A 130 19.03 3.22 -4.70
CA GLY A 130 18.75 1.80 -4.57
C GLY A 130 17.45 1.50 -3.85
N PHE A 131 17.24 0.22 -3.60
CA PHE A 131 16.07 -0.31 -2.89
C PHE A 131 16.51 -1.21 -1.75
N SER A 132 15.73 -1.21 -0.67
CA SER A 132 15.88 -2.19 0.41
C SER A 132 14.54 -2.77 0.81
N ALA A 133 14.57 -4.01 1.30
CA ALA A 133 13.40 -4.63 1.89
C ALA A 133 13.68 -4.87 3.38
N MET A 134 12.83 -4.32 4.24
CA MET A 134 12.96 -4.46 5.68
C MET A 134 11.74 -5.18 6.24
N TYR A 135 11.98 -6.10 7.16
CA TYR A 135 10.92 -6.74 7.94
C TYR A 135 10.58 -5.85 9.12
N LEU A 136 9.40 -5.28 9.09
CA LEU A 136 8.85 -4.55 10.22
C LEU A 136 8.21 -5.57 11.15
N GLY A 137 8.91 -5.92 12.23
CA GLY A 137 8.43 -6.86 13.23
C GLY A 137 7.12 -6.40 13.86
N GLY A 138 6.14 -7.31 13.94
CA GLY A 138 4.92 -7.11 14.70
C GLY A 138 5.01 -7.84 16.04
N ARG A 139 4.45 -7.26 17.10
CA ARG A 139 4.19 -7.96 18.36
C ARG A 139 2.87 -8.72 18.22
N TRP A 140 2.83 -9.95 18.70
CA TRP A 140 1.58 -10.71 18.71
C TRP A 140 0.43 -9.88 19.33
N PRO A 141 -0.76 -9.83 18.72
CA PRO A 141 -1.27 -10.64 17.60
C PRO A 141 -0.92 -10.11 16.20
N PHE A 142 -0.22 -8.99 16.06
CA PHE A 142 0.06 -8.36 14.77
C PHE A 142 1.30 -8.99 14.14
N LYS A 143 1.11 -9.69 13.02
CA LYS A 143 2.23 -10.24 12.26
C LYS A 143 3.02 -9.10 11.63
N GLY A 144 4.34 -9.12 11.77
CA GLY A 144 5.23 -8.21 11.07
C GLY A 144 5.09 -8.36 9.54
N GLN A 145 5.48 -7.32 8.85
CA GLN A 145 5.39 -7.26 7.40
C GLN A 145 6.70 -6.82 6.75
N TYR A 146 6.96 -7.35 5.57
CA TYR A 146 8.02 -6.80 4.73
C TYR A 146 7.53 -5.51 4.05
N THR A 147 8.37 -4.48 4.11
CA THR A 147 8.16 -3.21 3.42
C THR A 147 9.36 -2.94 2.53
N VAL A 148 9.10 -2.51 1.30
CA VAL A 148 10.16 -2.09 0.37
C VAL A 148 10.33 -0.58 0.51
N PHE A 149 11.57 -0.16 0.63
CA PHE A 149 11.96 1.24 0.68
C PHE A 149 12.75 1.61 -0.58
N MET A 150 12.39 2.74 -1.15
CA MET A 150 13.15 3.41 -2.19
C MET A 150 14.08 4.44 -1.54
N HIS A 151 15.35 4.44 -1.90
CA HIS A 151 16.35 5.37 -1.40
C HIS A 151 16.59 6.43 -2.46
N LEU A 152 16.40 7.69 -2.10
CA LEU A 152 16.64 8.83 -2.99
C LEU A 152 17.99 9.48 -2.72
N VAL A 153 18.57 10.08 -3.75
CA VAL A 153 19.69 11.04 -3.59
C VAL A 153 19.19 12.25 -2.79
N PRO A 154 20.08 12.95 -2.04
CA PRO A 154 19.66 14.03 -1.13
C PRO A 154 18.83 15.12 -1.80
N ASP A 155 19.20 15.55 -2.99
CA ASP A 155 18.51 16.62 -3.73
C ASP A 155 17.08 16.19 -4.17
N ALA A 156 16.95 14.96 -4.67
CA ALA A 156 15.65 14.39 -5.03
C ALA A 156 14.74 14.20 -3.81
N TYR A 157 15.30 13.81 -2.67
CA TYR A 157 14.54 13.72 -1.42
C TYR A 157 14.12 15.10 -0.92
N ALA A 158 14.97 16.12 -1.02
CA ALA A 158 14.60 17.49 -0.68
C ALA A 158 13.45 18.01 -1.56
N ALA A 159 13.52 17.78 -2.88
CA ALA A 159 12.46 18.12 -3.83
C ALA A 159 11.15 17.36 -3.52
N TYR A 160 11.22 16.08 -3.23
CA TYR A 160 10.07 15.27 -2.79
C TYR A 160 9.42 15.89 -1.54
N ARG A 161 10.19 16.21 -0.51
CA ARG A 161 9.68 16.81 0.73
C ARG A 161 9.05 18.18 0.52
N ALA A 162 9.60 19.00 -0.38
CA ALA A 162 9.05 20.30 -0.72
C ALA A 162 7.62 20.19 -1.30
N GLY A 163 7.33 19.14 -2.07
CA GLY A 163 6.02 18.85 -2.62
C GLY A 163 4.99 18.29 -1.64
N LEU A 164 5.41 17.88 -0.42
CA LEU A 164 4.49 17.31 0.56
C LEU A 164 3.65 18.38 1.28
N SER A 165 2.39 18.04 1.59
CA SER A 165 1.57 18.86 2.50
C SER A 165 2.19 18.90 3.92
N PRO A 166 1.85 19.91 4.75
CA PRO A 166 2.39 20.03 6.12
C PRO A 166 2.20 18.76 6.96
N THR A 167 1.03 18.13 6.87
CA THR A 167 0.72 16.87 7.57
C THR A 167 1.61 15.73 7.09
N MET A 168 1.79 15.59 5.77
CA MET A 168 2.63 14.56 5.19
C MET A 168 4.11 14.77 5.50
N ARG A 169 4.58 16.03 5.60
CA ARG A 169 5.95 16.32 6.05
C ARG A 169 6.21 15.88 7.49
N ARG A 170 5.22 16.02 8.39
CA ARG A 170 5.33 15.52 9.77
C ARG A 170 5.43 14.00 9.80
N LEU A 171 4.60 13.30 9.01
CA LEU A 171 4.65 11.86 8.89
C LEU A 171 5.98 11.39 8.28
N ASP A 172 6.47 12.08 7.26
CA ASP A 172 7.77 11.79 6.64
C ASP A 172 8.92 11.99 7.64
N SER A 173 8.88 13.05 8.47
CA SER A 173 9.87 13.27 9.52
C SER A 173 9.84 12.16 10.58
N ALA A 174 8.66 11.68 10.98
CA ALA A 174 8.53 10.55 11.88
C ALA A 174 9.06 9.25 11.24
N ASN A 175 8.79 9.02 9.96
CA ASN A 175 9.35 7.89 9.22
C ASN A 175 10.87 8.00 9.10
N ALA A 176 11.41 9.20 8.81
CA ALA A 176 12.83 9.43 8.70
C ALA A 176 13.57 9.19 10.02
N SER A 177 12.97 9.48 11.18
CA SER A 177 13.54 9.16 12.49
C SER A 177 13.59 7.66 12.78
N MET A 178 12.64 6.88 12.24
CA MET A 178 12.58 5.42 12.44
C MET A 178 13.42 4.63 11.43
N PHE A 179 13.45 5.08 10.17
CA PHE A 179 14.00 4.29 9.05
C PHE A 179 15.21 4.96 8.38
N GLY A 180 15.55 6.18 8.75
CA GLY A 180 16.62 6.98 8.15
C GLY A 180 16.10 7.94 7.06
N HIS A 181 16.86 9.04 6.89
CA HIS A 181 16.57 10.04 5.88
C HIS A 181 16.71 9.50 4.45
N GLY A 182 15.96 10.05 3.51
CA GLY A 182 16.03 9.66 2.09
C GLY A 182 15.31 8.35 1.76
N ARG A 183 14.63 7.73 2.72
CA ARG A 183 13.92 6.46 2.53
C ARG A 183 12.43 6.68 2.42
N ILE A 184 11.85 6.27 1.30
CA ILE A 184 10.41 6.34 1.05
C ILE A 184 9.85 4.91 1.04
N ALA A 185 8.90 4.65 1.93
CA ALA A 185 8.23 3.37 1.98
C ALA A 185 7.27 3.22 0.78
N LEU A 186 7.47 2.19 -0.01
CA LEU A 186 6.58 1.86 -1.10
C LEU A 186 5.35 1.11 -0.58
N ARG A 187 4.20 1.39 -1.17
CA ARG A 187 2.94 0.70 -0.84
C ARG A 187 3.02 -0.78 -1.20
N ARG A 188 2.07 -1.55 -0.70
CA ARG A 188 1.94 -2.97 -1.07
C ARG A 188 1.40 -3.11 -2.49
N PHE A 189 2.24 -3.65 -3.37
CA PHE A 189 1.88 -3.98 -4.75
C PHE A 189 1.72 -5.48 -4.94
N SER A 190 1.10 -5.86 -6.04
CA SER A 190 0.84 -7.27 -6.37
C SER A 190 2.14 -8.06 -6.59
N GLY A 191 2.14 -9.33 -6.16
CA GLY A 191 3.32 -10.20 -6.17
C GLY A 191 4.08 -10.24 -4.85
N GLY A 192 3.72 -9.33 -3.91
CA GLY A 192 4.34 -9.26 -2.60
C GLY A 192 5.64 -8.45 -2.56
N PRO A 193 6.11 -8.08 -1.36
CA PRO A 193 7.23 -7.14 -1.20
C PRO A 193 8.57 -7.71 -1.70
N LYS A 194 8.80 -9.01 -1.58
CA LYS A 194 10.06 -9.64 -2.06
C LYS A 194 10.15 -9.61 -3.59
N ALA A 195 9.04 -9.93 -4.29
CA ALA A 195 8.99 -9.87 -5.75
C ALA A 195 9.09 -8.43 -6.26
N LEU A 196 8.46 -7.48 -5.55
CA LEU A 196 8.58 -6.07 -5.87
C LEU A 196 10.02 -5.59 -5.72
N HIS A 197 10.68 -5.90 -4.60
CA HIS A 197 12.08 -5.54 -4.36
C HIS A 197 12.99 -6.09 -5.46
N GLU A 198 12.86 -7.37 -5.80
CA GLU A 198 13.67 -8.02 -6.83
C GLU A 198 13.44 -7.38 -8.23
N LEU A 199 12.18 -7.05 -8.56
CA LEU A 199 11.85 -6.35 -9.81
C LEU A 199 12.50 -4.96 -9.87
N LEU A 200 12.36 -4.18 -8.80
CA LEU A 200 12.90 -2.81 -8.72
C LEU A 200 14.43 -2.80 -8.73
N ASP A 201 15.06 -3.73 -8.02
CA ASP A 201 16.52 -3.85 -7.97
C ASP A 201 17.11 -4.25 -9.34
N ARG A 202 16.44 -5.15 -10.09
CA ARG A 202 16.83 -5.48 -11.46
C ARG A 202 16.63 -4.31 -12.41
N ALA A 203 15.48 -3.64 -12.34
CA ALA A 203 15.21 -2.49 -13.18
C ALA A 203 16.19 -1.34 -12.91
N HIS A 204 16.51 -1.09 -11.65
CA HIS A 204 17.50 -0.07 -11.29
C HIS A 204 18.92 -0.41 -11.78
N ARG A 205 19.32 -1.68 -11.75
CA ARG A 205 20.61 -2.09 -12.34
C ARG A 205 20.66 -1.92 -13.86
N ASP A 206 19.56 -2.17 -14.54
CA ASP A 206 19.52 -2.07 -16.02
C ASP A 206 19.38 -0.62 -16.50
N PHE A 207 18.63 0.22 -15.78
CA PHE A 207 18.24 1.56 -16.22
C PHE A 207 18.75 2.69 -15.32
N GLY A 208 19.25 2.40 -14.11
CA GLY A 208 19.69 3.39 -13.14
C GLY A 208 21.14 3.85 -13.32
N ALA A 209 21.95 3.11 -14.05
CA ALA A 209 23.30 3.57 -14.38
C ALA A 209 23.21 4.83 -15.27
N PRO A 210 24.04 5.87 -15.04
CA PRO A 210 24.14 6.96 -16.00
C PRO A 210 24.47 6.36 -17.37
N PRO A 211 23.81 6.83 -18.45
CA PRO A 211 24.08 6.32 -19.78
C PRO A 211 25.57 6.45 -20.06
N GLY A 212 26.28 5.32 -20.16
CA GLY A 212 27.66 5.30 -20.57
C GLY A 212 27.76 5.98 -21.94
N PRO A 213 28.91 6.61 -22.27
CA PRO A 213 29.10 7.23 -23.56
C PRO A 213 28.96 6.15 -24.64
N GLY A 214 27.77 6.07 -25.29
CA GLY A 214 27.47 5.08 -26.34
C GLY A 214 26.07 4.45 -26.34
N HIS A 215 25.25 4.62 -25.31
CA HIS A 215 23.86 4.16 -25.35
C HIS A 215 22.96 5.19 -26.07
N HIS A 216 22.92 5.10 -27.40
CA HIS A 216 21.85 5.69 -28.17
C HIS A 216 20.63 4.74 -28.08
N TRP A 217 19.58 5.19 -27.43
CA TRP A 217 18.27 4.55 -27.50
C TRP A 217 17.70 4.78 -28.91
N ALA A 218 17.71 3.75 -29.72
CA ALA A 218 17.06 3.76 -31.05
C ALA A 218 15.59 3.35 -30.92
#